data_3e813bf6b52f9b9384a7418389fcb81f
#
_entry.id   3e813bf6b52f9b9384a7418389fcb81f
#
_cell.length_a   1.000
_cell.length_b   1.000
_cell.length_c   1.000
_cell.angle_alpha   90.00
_cell.angle_beta   90.00
_cell.angle_gamma   90.00
#
_symmetry.space_group_name_H-M   'P 1'
#
loop_
_entity.id
_entity.type
_entity.pdbx_description
1 polymer ?
#
loop_
_entity_poly.entity_id
_entity_poly.type
_entity_poly.pdbx_seq_one_letter_code
_entity_poly.pdbx_strand_id
1 'polypeptide(L)'
;MKKIIKNILLFATIITSVFVACTVVQAENKYQDGDYTYTVEFGKATLVKYTGNSLDIIVPSVLGGKPLVEIENGAFYNNNYINSVVLPDTVKKMGQGVFKDCENLQNVHFPTDITSISEEMFAGCSSLKEFTFSRKIKGIGQGAFQGCSSLKNIICPSVNSLGFRCFANCTSLKSVIFKKGIVESSGGTFSKCVNLETVVFPQGTKVIAFATFEDCKSLKHITLPKSITRIDFIAFIGSGIVDIEIPDSVEQCGERIFEDCTNLQKVKWFASNLPHCTFERCTSLKSVVLGEKLSKISYLVFEGTTQLETLRIPSYTIVDNEAFSGAEALHTIYGVKGSNAETVAKAVGLNFVPVKDISVKLNKTKLMLYTMKGKNTATLKAVVSGSTSTPTWTSSDIGVVQVNTSGKIVAKKSGTAYVTVTLGNKSASCKVTVKKPALTVKKKTVALKKGQSYTISYSAVPAGKAVFKSSDAKCVTVNANGKIVAKRKGTAIISVSCNNIIQKIKVTVQ
;
A
#
# COMPACT_ATOMS: atom_id res chain seq x y z
N MET A 1 -15.06 -53.54 -41.96
CA MET A 1 -13.82 -52.93 -42.41
C MET A 1 -13.99 -51.84 -43.50
N LYS A 2 -14.75 -52.01 -44.56
CA LYS A 2 -14.91 -50.97 -45.61
C LYS A 2 -15.56 -49.64 -45.15
N LYS A 3 -16.42 -49.65 -44.13
CA LYS A 3 -17.10 -48.42 -43.59
C LYS A 3 -16.20 -47.60 -42.72
N ILE A 4 -15.21 -48.20 -42.03
CA ILE A 4 -14.25 -47.53 -41.15
C ILE A 4 -13.16 -46.84 -41.99
N ILE A 5 -12.71 -47.43 -43.06
CA ILE A 5 -11.70 -46.88 -43.98
C ILE A 5 -12.25 -45.64 -44.72
N LYS A 6 -13.56 -45.61 -45.07
CA LYS A 6 -14.19 -44.45 -45.72
C LYS A 6 -14.30 -43.24 -44.80
N ASN A 7 -14.52 -43.45 -43.49
CA ASN A 7 -14.58 -42.36 -42.48
C ASN A 7 -13.17 -41.83 -42.11
N ILE A 8 -12.13 -42.66 -42.16
CA ILE A 8 -10.74 -42.22 -41.91
C ILE A 8 -10.22 -41.40 -43.10
N LEU A 9 -10.56 -41.78 -44.36
CA LEU A 9 -10.20 -40.96 -45.54
C LEU A 9 -10.97 -39.62 -45.57
N LEU A 10 -12.22 -39.55 -45.09
CA LEU A 10 -12.99 -38.31 -45.04
C LEU A 10 -12.48 -37.37 -43.95
N PHE A 11 -11.99 -37.93 -42.83
CA PHE A 11 -11.36 -37.13 -41.76
C PHE A 11 -9.96 -36.61 -42.15
N ALA A 12 -9.19 -37.39 -42.91
CA ALA A 12 -7.88 -36.97 -43.41
C ALA A 12 -7.99 -35.86 -44.47
N THR A 13 -9.02 -35.86 -45.33
CA THR A 13 -9.25 -34.77 -46.30
C THR A 13 -9.79 -33.49 -45.68
N ILE A 14 -10.54 -33.57 -44.57
CA ILE A 14 -11.00 -32.38 -43.83
C ILE A 14 -9.84 -31.75 -43.03
N ILE A 15 -8.93 -32.55 -42.43
CA ILE A 15 -7.75 -32.04 -41.74
C ILE A 15 -6.75 -31.39 -42.69
N THR A 16 -6.55 -31.91 -43.88
CA THR A 16 -5.66 -31.29 -44.89
C THR A 16 -6.24 -30.02 -45.50
N SER A 17 -7.57 -29.89 -45.62
CA SER A 17 -8.19 -28.66 -46.11
C SER A 17 -8.27 -27.54 -45.04
N VAL A 18 -8.25 -27.89 -43.74
CA VAL A 18 -8.20 -26.90 -42.62
C VAL A 18 -6.75 -26.44 -42.35
N PHE A 19 -5.74 -27.27 -42.64
CA PHE A 19 -4.31 -26.90 -42.46
C PHE A 19 -3.70 -26.15 -43.67
N VAL A 20 -4.34 -26.13 -44.84
CA VAL A 20 -3.90 -25.31 -45.98
C VAL A 20 -4.53 -23.91 -46.02
N ALA A 21 -5.51 -23.63 -45.10
CA ALA A 21 -6.05 -22.28 -44.89
C ALA A 21 -5.22 -21.45 -43.90
N CYS A 22 -4.02 -21.93 -43.51
CA CYS A 22 -3.15 -21.18 -42.60
C CYS A 22 -1.96 -20.61 -43.37
N THR A 23 -1.93 -19.31 -43.45
CA THR A 23 -0.79 -18.45 -43.76
C THR A 23 -0.31 -18.49 -45.23
N VAL A 24 -1.11 -17.96 -46.14
CA VAL A 24 -0.50 -17.00 -47.07
C VAL A 24 -0.20 -15.78 -46.20
N VAL A 25 1.00 -15.71 -45.63
CA VAL A 25 1.57 -14.42 -45.23
C VAL A 25 1.72 -13.68 -46.56
N GLN A 26 0.71 -12.88 -46.93
CA GLN A 26 0.90 -11.89 -47.97
C GLN A 26 2.10 -11.07 -47.54
N ALA A 27 3.20 -11.13 -48.31
CA ALA A 27 4.30 -10.21 -48.13
C ALA A 27 3.68 -8.81 -48.17
N GLU A 28 3.63 -8.14 -47.03
CA GLU A 28 3.09 -6.78 -46.94
C GLU A 28 3.87 -5.93 -47.94
N ASN A 29 3.15 -5.28 -48.86
CA ASN A 29 3.79 -4.41 -49.84
C ASN A 29 4.44 -3.24 -49.11
N LYS A 30 5.79 -3.23 -49.02
CA LYS A 30 6.57 -2.15 -48.46
C LYS A 30 6.76 -1.04 -49.51
N TYR A 31 6.50 0.17 -49.11
CA TYR A 31 6.66 1.35 -49.91
C TYR A 31 7.81 2.19 -49.35
N GLN A 32 8.36 3.09 -50.15
CA GLN A 32 9.45 4.01 -49.78
C GLN A 32 8.99 5.48 -50.02
N ASP A 33 9.24 6.34 -49.02
CA ASP A 33 9.04 7.76 -49.11
C ASP A 33 10.27 8.45 -48.47
N GLY A 34 11.22 8.89 -49.31
CA GLY A 34 12.54 9.32 -48.86
C GLY A 34 13.25 8.21 -48.07
N ASP A 35 13.65 8.55 -46.82
CA ASP A 35 14.32 7.61 -45.92
C ASP A 35 13.37 6.69 -45.14
N TYR A 36 12.05 6.81 -45.37
CA TYR A 36 11.02 6.09 -44.64
C TYR A 36 10.49 4.92 -45.44
N THR A 37 10.68 3.68 -44.95
CA THR A 37 10.00 2.47 -45.45
C THR A 37 8.72 2.28 -44.66
N TYR A 38 7.58 2.11 -45.34
CA TYR A 38 6.27 2.00 -44.69
C TYR A 38 5.37 0.97 -45.40
N THR A 39 4.34 0.53 -44.69
CA THR A 39 3.25 -0.28 -45.23
C THR A 39 1.95 0.51 -45.20
N VAL A 40 0.95 0.09 -45.95
CA VAL A 40 -0.40 0.69 -45.96
C VAL A 40 -1.44 -0.36 -45.76
N GLU A 41 -2.20 -0.24 -44.69
CA GLU A 41 -3.32 -1.11 -44.39
C GLU A 41 -4.57 -0.27 -44.03
N PHE A 42 -5.73 -0.59 -44.60
CA PHE A 42 -6.99 0.15 -44.40
C PHE A 42 -6.85 1.69 -44.57
N GLY A 43 -6.03 2.12 -45.52
CA GLY A 43 -5.83 3.53 -45.82
C GLY A 43 -4.98 4.29 -44.78
N LYS A 44 -4.26 3.60 -43.91
CA LYS A 44 -3.34 4.14 -42.88
C LYS A 44 -1.93 3.65 -43.15
N ALA A 45 -0.94 4.49 -42.90
CA ALA A 45 0.47 4.15 -43.00
C ALA A 45 1.01 3.65 -41.65
N THR A 46 1.88 2.64 -41.70
CA THR A 46 2.71 2.15 -40.62
C THR A 46 4.17 2.31 -41.00
N LEU A 47 4.95 3.05 -40.20
CA LEU A 47 6.41 3.17 -40.40
C LEU A 47 7.10 1.88 -40.01
N VAL A 48 7.76 1.23 -40.95
CA VAL A 48 8.51 -0.01 -40.74
C VAL A 48 9.97 0.25 -40.41
N LYS A 49 10.62 1.19 -41.12
CA LYS A 49 12.04 1.50 -40.93
C LYS A 49 12.38 2.90 -41.40
N TYR A 50 13.27 3.55 -40.69
CA TYR A 50 13.99 4.77 -41.08
C TYR A 50 15.45 4.45 -41.36
N THR A 51 15.98 4.87 -42.52
CA THR A 51 17.36 4.58 -42.95
C THR A 51 18.20 5.83 -43.18
N GLY A 52 17.64 7.03 -42.89
CA GLY A 52 18.33 8.29 -43.05
C GLY A 52 19.41 8.52 -41.99
N ASN A 53 20.24 9.51 -42.23
CA ASN A 53 21.36 9.91 -41.40
C ASN A 53 21.23 11.35 -40.86
N SER A 54 20.05 11.93 -40.92
CA SER A 54 19.78 13.28 -40.39
C SER A 54 19.93 13.29 -38.86
N LEU A 55 20.52 14.38 -38.34
CA LEU A 55 20.73 14.56 -36.89
C LEU A 55 19.42 14.86 -36.18
N ASP A 56 18.57 15.69 -36.80
CA ASP A 56 17.30 16.10 -36.23
C ASP A 56 16.17 15.73 -37.20
N ILE A 57 15.21 14.96 -36.72
CA ILE A 57 14.17 14.36 -37.55
C ILE A 57 12.81 14.89 -37.11
N ILE A 58 12.04 15.38 -38.06
CA ILE A 58 10.59 15.57 -37.91
C ILE A 58 9.91 14.49 -38.74
N VAL A 59 9.37 13.50 -38.08
CA VAL A 59 8.69 12.36 -38.73
C VAL A 59 7.39 12.88 -39.36
N PRO A 60 7.17 12.66 -40.65
CA PRO A 60 5.96 13.15 -41.33
C PRO A 60 4.69 12.54 -40.74
N SER A 61 3.63 13.33 -40.60
CA SER A 61 2.30 12.83 -40.21
C SER A 61 1.60 12.02 -41.30
N VAL A 62 2.14 12.04 -42.52
CA VAL A 62 1.62 11.37 -43.73
C VAL A 62 2.78 10.73 -44.48
N LEU A 63 2.65 9.48 -44.88
CA LEU A 63 3.58 8.74 -45.75
C LEU A 63 2.80 8.21 -46.95
N GLY A 64 3.30 8.50 -48.16
CA GLY A 64 2.63 8.11 -49.41
C GLY A 64 1.18 8.56 -49.51
N GLY A 65 0.87 9.75 -48.99
CA GLY A 65 -0.48 10.30 -48.96
C GLY A 65 -1.43 9.67 -47.94
N LYS A 66 -0.92 8.84 -47.01
CA LYS A 66 -1.72 8.14 -45.96
C LYS A 66 -1.29 8.61 -44.56
N PRO A 67 -2.26 8.83 -43.64
CA PRO A 67 -1.91 9.23 -42.27
C PRO A 67 -1.06 8.15 -41.56
N LEU A 68 0.07 8.57 -41.00
CA LEU A 68 0.94 7.71 -40.18
C LEU A 68 0.30 7.51 -38.81
N VAL A 69 -0.06 6.28 -38.47
CA VAL A 69 -0.75 5.95 -37.21
C VAL A 69 0.01 4.96 -36.34
N GLU A 70 0.96 4.24 -36.90
CA GLU A 70 1.74 3.21 -36.19
C GLU A 70 3.22 3.27 -36.59
N ILE A 71 4.09 2.95 -35.62
CA ILE A 71 5.53 2.73 -35.82
C ILE A 71 5.84 1.32 -35.37
N GLU A 72 6.44 0.52 -36.25
CA GLU A 72 6.79 -0.87 -35.99
C GLU A 72 7.94 -1.04 -35.02
N ASN A 73 8.17 -2.32 -34.62
CA ASN A 73 9.30 -2.70 -33.78
C ASN A 73 10.62 -2.29 -34.42
N GLY A 74 11.47 -1.62 -33.66
CA GLY A 74 12.83 -1.27 -34.11
C GLY A 74 12.90 -0.32 -35.30
N ALA A 75 11.85 0.49 -35.61
CA ALA A 75 11.83 1.33 -36.79
C ALA A 75 13.03 2.30 -36.92
N PHE A 76 13.63 2.71 -35.79
CA PHE A 76 14.86 3.52 -35.73
C PHE A 76 16.02 2.77 -35.05
N TYR A 77 15.92 1.44 -34.86
CA TYR A 77 16.91 0.64 -34.15
C TYR A 77 18.34 0.91 -34.62
N ASN A 78 19.25 1.12 -33.64
CA ASN A 78 20.69 1.33 -33.85
C ASN A 78 21.05 2.48 -34.83
N ASN A 79 20.20 3.52 -34.89
CA ASN A 79 20.48 4.69 -35.68
C ASN A 79 21.26 5.73 -34.82
N ASN A 80 22.56 5.70 -34.91
CA ASN A 80 23.47 6.54 -34.13
C ASN A 80 23.73 7.92 -34.79
N TYR A 81 23.04 8.27 -35.87
CA TYR A 81 23.07 9.61 -36.42
C TYR A 81 22.11 10.56 -35.70
N ILE A 82 21.01 10.06 -35.16
CA ILE A 82 19.89 10.83 -34.65
C ILE A 82 20.23 11.48 -33.30
N ASN A 83 20.12 12.81 -33.20
CA ASN A 83 20.16 13.57 -31.96
C ASN A 83 18.76 13.90 -31.40
N SER A 84 17.84 14.27 -32.29
CA SER A 84 16.47 14.55 -31.85
C SER A 84 15.42 14.02 -32.82
N VAL A 85 14.27 13.64 -32.26
CA VAL A 85 13.12 13.15 -33.03
C VAL A 85 11.85 13.83 -32.56
N VAL A 86 11.08 14.38 -33.51
CA VAL A 86 9.71 14.84 -33.29
C VAL A 86 8.75 13.84 -33.94
N LEU A 87 7.98 13.14 -33.13
CA LEU A 87 6.94 12.21 -33.62
C LEU A 87 5.61 12.94 -33.76
N PRO A 88 4.84 12.71 -34.82
CA PRO A 88 3.56 13.35 -35.02
C PRO A 88 2.47 12.77 -34.09
N ASP A 89 1.54 13.62 -33.63
CA ASP A 89 0.41 13.20 -32.78
C ASP A 89 -0.62 12.28 -33.49
N THR A 90 -0.47 12.07 -34.81
CA THR A 90 -1.23 11.06 -35.55
C THR A 90 -0.88 9.64 -35.14
N VAL A 91 0.35 9.40 -34.63
CA VAL A 91 0.80 8.08 -34.14
C VAL A 91 0.03 7.72 -32.86
N LYS A 92 -0.60 6.54 -32.88
CA LYS A 92 -1.39 6.00 -31.77
C LYS A 92 -0.82 4.70 -31.23
N LYS A 93 0.09 4.05 -31.94
CA LYS A 93 0.72 2.81 -31.54
C LYS A 93 2.20 2.79 -31.90
N MET A 94 3.01 2.27 -30.99
CA MET A 94 4.45 2.15 -31.16
C MET A 94 4.90 0.75 -30.74
N GLY A 95 5.72 0.15 -31.56
CA GLY A 95 6.27 -1.20 -31.33
C GLY A 95 7.35 -1.24 -30.26
N GLN A 96 7.96 -2.40 -30.07
CA GLN A 96 9.07 -2.62 -29.16
C GLN A 96 10.38 -2.07 -29.74
N GLY A 97 11.28 -1.59 -28.90
CA GLY A 97 12.62 -1.20 -29.29
C GLY A 97 12.71 -0.14 -30.39
N VAL A 98 11.69 0.73 -30.57
CA VAL A 98 11.63 1.68 -31.67
C VAL A 98 12.91 2.51 -31.80
N PHE A 99 13.48 2.98 -30.65
CA PHE A 99 14.74 3.74 -30.59
C PHE A 99 15.84 2.95 -29.88
N LYS A 100 15.74 1.62 -29.76
CA LYS A 100 16.76 0.82 -29.09
C LYS A 100 18.13 1.03 -29.74
N ASP A 101 19.13 1.25 -28.89
CA ASP A 101 20.54 1.49 -29.27
C ASP A 101 20.77 2.72 -30.16
N CYS A 102 19.89 3.72 -30.08
CA CYS A 102 20.14 5.05 -30.65
C CYS A 102 21.01 5.86 -29.68
N GLU A 103 22.31 5.57 -29.62
CA GLU A 103 23.21 6.08 -28.57
C GLU A 103 23.31 7.61 -28.51
N ASN A 104 23.20 8.30 -29.67
CA ASN A 104 23.29 9.75 -29.74
C ASN A 104 21.96 10.48 -29.52
N LEU A 105 20.85 9.76 -29.38
CA LEU A 105 19.52 10.35 -29.19
C LEU A 105 19.45 11.10 -27.85
N GLN A 106 19.26 12.44 -27.90
CA GLN A 106 19.22 13.31 -26.73
C GLN A 106 17.79 13.72 -26.35
N ASN A 107 16.92 13.93 -27.35
CA ASN A 107 15.58 14.47 -27.15
C ASN A 107 14.56 13.74 -28.04
N VAL A 108 13.39 13.47 -27.48
CA VAL A 108 12.24 12.91 -28.22
C VAL A 108 10.98 13.70 -27.86
N HIS A 109 10.34 14.29 -28.88
CA HIS A 109 8.98 14.75 -28.73
C HIS A 109 8.04 13.57 -28.97
N PHE A 110 7.36 13.12 -27.90
CA PHE A 110 6.57 11.90 -27.87
C PHE A 110 5.08 12.20 -28.08
N PRO A 111 4.33 11.41 -28.87
CA PRO A 111 2.92 11.68 -29.16
C PRO A 111 2.08 11.71 -27.86
N THR A 112 1.17 12.68 -27.77
CA THR A 112 0.42 12.94 -26.52
C THR A 112 -0.64 11.88 -26.20
N ASP A 113 -1.06 11.06 -27.17
CA ASP A 113 -2.10 10.04 -27.01
C ASP A 113 -1.57 8.65 -26.65
N ILE A 114 -0.27 8.45 -26.62
CA ILE A 114 0.34 7.19 -26.21
C ILE A 114 0.05 6.93 -24.72
N THR A 115 -0.38 5.71 -24.40
CA THR A 115 -0.78 5.31 -23.05
C THR A 115 0.23 4.42 -22.33
N SER A 116 1.23 3.90 -23.06
CA SER A 116 2.32 3.09 -22.50
C SER A 116 3.61 3.27 -23.29
N ILE A 117 4.74 3.19 -22.60
CA ILE A 117 6.06 3.04 -23.24
C ILE A 117 6.29 1.55 -23.44
N SER A 118 6.52 1.14 -24.70
CA SER A 118 6.70 -0.26 -25.05
C SER A 118 8.02 -0.83 -24.53
N GLU A 119 8.18 -2.15 -24.58
CA GLU A 119 9.41 -2.83 -24.19
C GLU A 119 10.61 -2.30 -24.98
N GLU A 120 11.74 -2.13 -24.29
CA GLU A 120 13.02 -1.68 -24.83
C GLU A 120 12.97 -0.39 -25.68
N MET A 121 11.90 0.39 -25.61
CA MET A 121 11.64 1.57 -26.45
C MET A 121 12.87 2.47 -26.64
N PHE A 122 13.59 2.77 -25.55
CA PHE A 122 14.80 3.59 -25.50
C PHE A 122 15.99 2.85 -24.88
N ALA A 123 15.99 1.51 -24.88
CA ALA A 123 17.11 0.75 -24.34
C ALA A 123 18.40 1.14 -25.06
N GLY A 124 19.48 1.42 -24.33
CA GLY A 124 20.77 1.83 -24.90
C GLY A 124 20.85 3.27 -25.42
N CYS A 125 19.79 4.09 -25.30
CA CYS A 125 19.87 5.53 -25.66
C CYS A 125 20.72 6.30 -24.64
N SER A 126 22.05 6.11 -24.69
CA SER A 126 23.01 6.56 -23.67
C SER A 126 23.08 8.09 -23.54
N SER A 127 22.78 8.85 -24.59
CA SER A 127 22.76 10.31 -24.60
C SER A 127 21.41 10.94 -24.20
N LEU A 128 20.36 10.13 -23.95
CA LEU A 128 19.04 10.66 -23.59
C LEU A 128 19.09 11.29 -22.19
N LYS A 129 18.90 12.64 -22.14
CA LYS A 129 19.08 13.43 -20.90
C LYS A 129 17.83 13.60 -20.09
N GLU A 130 16.67 13.65 -20.76
CA GLU A 130 15.37 13.87 -20.16
C GLU A 130 14.26 13.18 -20.98
N PHE A 131 13.17 12.84 -20.30
CA PHE A 131 11.95 12.34 -20.92
C PHE A 131 10.73 12.86 -20.19
N THR A 132 9.78 13.45 -20.94
CA THR A 132 8.56 14.02 -20.38
C THR A 132 7.39 13.04 -20.51
N PHE A 133 6.94 12.50 -19.39
CA PHE A 133 5.78 11.62 -19.36
C PHE A 133 4.46 12.39 -19.41
N SER A 134 3.64 12.11 -20.42
CA SER A 134 2.26 12.61 -20.46
C SER A 134 1.42 11.97 -19.33
N ARG A 135 0.32 12.63 -18.92
CA ARG A 135 -0.62 12.07 -17.94
C ARG A 135 -1.37 10.82 -18.42
N LYS A 136 -1.33 10.53 -19.72
CA LYS A 136 -1.97 9.35 -20.31
C LYS A 136 -1.13 8.09 -20.14
N ILE A 137 0.19 8.20 -19.99
CA ILE A 137 1.08 7.06 -19.80
C ILE A 137 0.81 6.40 -18.46
N LYS A 138 0.41 5.12 -18.49
CA LYS A 138 0.09 4.28 -17.33
C LYS A 138 1.12 3.17 -17.10
N GLY A 139 1.79 2.70 -18.14
CA GLY A 139 2.77 1.62 -18.07
C GLY A 139 4.09 1.98 -18.72
N ILE A 140 5.16 1.40 -18.19
CA ILE A 140 6.50 1.43 -18.77
C ILE A 140 6.92 -0.02 -18.95
N GLY A 141 7.22 -0.41 -20.19
CA GLY A 141 7.58 -1.78 -20.57
C GLY A 141 8.92 -2.23 -20.01
N GLN A 142 9.21 -3.54 -20.16
CA GLN A 142 10.48 -4.15 -19.80
C GLN A 142 11.63 -3.43 -20.50
N GLY A 143 12.70 -3.10 -19.76
CA GLY A 143 13.92 -2.49 -20.31
C GLY A 143 13.70 -1.16 -21.03
N ALA A 144 12.54 -0.51 -20.92
CA ALA A 144 12.16 0.62 -21.77
C ALA A 144 13.18 1.77 -21.79
N PHE A 145 13.88 2.04 -20.68
CA PHE A 145 14.95 3.02 -20.54
C PHE A 145 16.25 2.40 -20.05
N GLN A 146 16.41 1.07 -20.17
CA GLN A 146 17.61 0.39 -19.70
C GLN A 146 18.87 0.96 -20.40
N GLY A 147 19.88 1.36 -19.61
CA GLY A 147 21.11 1.90 -20.16
C GLY A 147 21.02 3.34 -20.66
N CYS A 148 19.96 4.08 -20.39
CA CYS A 148 19.89 5.53 -20.63
C CYS A 148 20.80 6.26 -19.63
N SER A 149 22.12 6.16 -19.84
CA SER A 149 23.14 6.56 -18.85
C SER A 149 23.22 8.06 -18.59
N SER A 150 22.72 8.90 -19.49
CA SER A 150 22.64 10.36 -19.31
C SER A 150 21.34 10.87 -18.68
N LEU A 151 20.35 10.01 -18.48
CA LEU A 151 19.05 10.36 -17.92
C LEU A 151 19.18 10.78 -16.46
N LYS A 152 18.72 12.02 -16.11
CA LYS A 152 18.99 12.60 -14.78
C LYS A 152 17.82 12.55 -13.83
N ASN A 153 16.64 12.91 -14.29
CA ASN A 153 15.45 13.02 -13.45
C ASN A 153 14.21 12.50 -14.16
N ILE A 154 13.35 11.81 -13.42
CA ILE A 154 12.09 11.25 -13.94
C ILE A 154 10.94 11.69 -13.04
N ILE A 155 9.89 12.23 -13.66
CA ILE A 155 8.62 12.51 -13.00
C ILE A 155 7.53 11.72 -13.72
N CYS A 156 6.92 10.77 -13.01
CA CYS A 156 5.83 9.93 -13.50
C CYS A 156 4.48 10.43 -12.96
N PRO A 157 3.69 11.19 -13.73
CA PRO A 157 2.46 11.80 -13.21
C PRO A 157 1.33 10.79 -12.97
N SER A 158 1.31 9.67 -13.68
CA SER A 158 0.19 8.70 -13.66
C SER A 158 0.59 7.25 -13.90
N VAL A 159 1.88 6.93 -13.91
CA VAL A 159 2.37 5.55 -14.12
C VAL A 159 1.99 4.67 -12.92
N ASN A 160 1.47 3.48 -13.18
CA ASN A 160 1.06 2.49 -12.19
C ASN A 160 1.64 1.09 -12.46
N SER A 161 2.36 0.88 -13.56
CA SER A 161 3.01 -0.40 -13.89
C SER A 161 4.41 -0.15 -14.43
N LEU A 162 5.39 -0.88 -13.89
CA LEU A 162 6.80 -0.83 -14.26
C LEU A 162 7.26 -2.23 -14.68
N GLY A 163 7.69 -2.38 -15.92
CA GLY A 163 8.27 -3.60 -16.44
C GLY A 163 9.64 -3.91 -15.81
N PHE A 164 10.08 -5.16 -15.98
CA PHE A 164 11.37 -5.62 -15.49
C PHE A 164 12.52 -4.76 -16.03
N ARG A 165 13.39 -4.28 -15.12
CA ARG A 165 14.59 -3.47 -15.43
C ARG A 165 14.32 -2.20 -16.26
N CYS A 166 13.14 -1.60 -16.16
CA CYS A 166 12.76 -0.50 -17.07
C CYS A 166 13.63 0.76 -16.95
N PHE A 167 14.33 0.99 -15.85
CA PHE A 167 15.35 2.04 -15.67
C PHE A 167 16.71 1.49 -15.23
N ALA A 168 16.97 0.19 -15.40
CA ALA A 168 18.25 -0.37 -14.98
C ALA A 168 19.43 0.27 -15.73
N ASN A 169 20.58 0.40 -15.07
CA ASN A 169 21.79 1.03 -15.62
C ASN A 169 21.62 2.50 -16.08
N CYS A 170 20.61 3.22 -15.59
CA CYS A 170 20.53 4.68 -15.77
C CYS A 170 21.51 5.36 -14.80
N THR A 171 22.80 5.32 -15.13
CA THR A 171 23.86 5.65 -14.17
C THR A 171 23.90 7.11 -13.74
N SER A 172 23.36 8.05 -14.52
CA SER A 172 23.24 9.48 -14.13
C SER A 172 21.90 9.81 -13.44
N LEU A 173 20.99 8.84 -13.28
CA LEU A 173 19.66 9.08 -12.71
C LEU A 173 19.78 9.43 -11.23
N LYS A 174 19.32 10.64 -10.85
CA LYS A 174 19.38 11.17 -9.49
C LYS A 174 18.04 11.09 -8.75
N SER A 175 16.95 11.37 -9.45
CA SER A 175 15.65 11.37 -8.79
C SER A 175 14.53 10.78 -9.63
N VAL A 176 13.63 10.05 -8.95
CA VAL A 176 12.40 9.51 -9.53
C VAL A 176 11.23 9.83 -8.63
N ILE A 177 10.20 10.49 -9.19
CA ILE A 177 9.01 10.91 -8.45
C ILE A 177 7.76 10.33 -9.11
N PHE A 178 7.06 9.45 -8.42
CA PHE A 178 5.75 8.96 -8.81
C PHE A 178 4.67 9.78 -8.10
N LYS A 179 3.85 10.55 -8.85
CA LYS A 179 2.87 11.49 -8.27
C LYS A 179 1.53 10.84 -7.93
N LYS A 180 1.09 9.86 -8.72
CA LYS A 180 -0.22 9.20 -8.56
C LYS A 180 -0.14 7.73 -8.98
N GLY A 181 -1.13 6.96 -8.50
CA GLY A 181 -1.27 5.55 -8.81
C GLY A 181 -0.58 4.64 -7.81
N ILE A 182 -0.81 3.35 -7.96
CA ILE A 182 -0.10 2.28 -7.26
C ILE A 182 1.04 1.86 -8.18
N VAL A 183 2.26 1.86 -7.67
CA VAL A 183 3.39 1.39 -8.47
C VAL A 183 3.53 -0.12 -8.26
N GLU A 184 3.25 -0.87 -9.31
CA GLU A 184 3.57 -2.28 -9.42
C GLU A 184 4.83 -2.42 -10.28
N SER A 185 5.80 -3.19 -9.81
CA SER A 185 7.08 -3.40 -10.46
C SER A 185 7.35 -4.89 -10.63
N SER A 186 7.88 -5.25 -11.80
CA SER A 186 8.31 -6.62 -12.09
C SER A 186 9.74 -6.93 -11.59
N GLY A 187 10.41 -5.96 -10.97
CA GLY A 187 11.74 -6.11 -10.40
C GLY A 187 12.87 -5.44 -11.20
N GLY A 188 14.02 -5.28 -10.54
CA GLY A 188 15.21 -4.67 -11.12
C GLY A 188 15.03 -3.23 -11.61
N THR A 189 13.95 -2.57 -11.21
CA THR A 189 13.51 -1.29 -11.80
C THR A 189 14.63 -0.26 -11.88
N PHE A 190 15.40 -0.09 -10.81
CA PHE A 190 16.52 0.87 -10.71
C PHE A 190 17.84 0.17 -10.47
N SER A 191 17.96 -1.13 -10.79
CA SER A 191 19.21 -1.88 -10.65
C SER A 191 20.35 -1.14 -11.32
N LYS A 192 21.45 -0.94 -10.57
CA LYS A 192 22.69 -0.23 -10.99
C LYS A 192 22.50 1.24 -11.38
N CYS A 193 21.45 1.90 -10.87
CA CYS A 193 21.34 3.36 -10.90
C CYS A 193 22.24 3.96 -9.81
N VAL A 194 23.56 3.91 -10.03
CA VAL A 194 24.56 4.20 -9.00
C VAL A 194 24.51 5.60 -8.40
N ASN A 195 23.99 6.59 -9.13
CA ASN A 195 23.82 7.97 -8.69
C ASN A 195 22.39 8.30 -8.20
N LEU A 196 21.50 7.29 -8.09
CA LEU A 196 20.14 7.51 -7.59
C LEU A 196 20.15 7.92 -6.12
N GLU A 197 19.65 9.13 -5.83
CA GLU A 197 19.62 9.74 -4.50
C GLU A 197 18.22 9.72 -3.89
N THR A 198 17.19 9.88 -4.73
CA THR A 198 15.79 10.07 -4.27
C THR A 198 14.81 9.25 -5.09
N VAL A 199 13.97 8.49 -4.38
CA VAL A 199 12.77 7.87 -4.95
C VAL A 199 11.57 8.20 -4.08
N VAL A 200 10.51 8.75 -4.69
CA VAL A 200 9.26 9.06 -4.01
C VAL A 200 8.16 8.15 -4.55
N PHE A 201 7.67 7.25 -3.70
CA PHE A 201 6.56 6.37 -4.00
C PHE A 201 5.21 7.01 -3.64
N PRO A 202 4.14 6.77 -4.43
CA PRO A 202 2.80 7.19 -4.05
C PRO A 202 2.27 6.37 -2.87
N GLN A 203 1.37 6.96 -2.10
CA GLN A 203 0.60 6.20 -1.12
C GLN A 203 -0.21 5.12 -1.85
N GLY A 204 -0.21 3.89 -1.30
CA GLY A 204 -0.85 2.72 -1.91
C GLY A 204 0.10 1.75 -2.61
N THR A 205 1.38 2.10 -2.82
CA THR A 205 2.41 1.14 -3.25
C THR A 205 2.46 -0.03 -2.28
N LYS A 206 2.40 -1.27 -2.79
CA LYS A 206 2.28 -2.49 -1.99
C LYS A 206 3.56 -3.31 -1.93
N VAL A 207 4.40 -3.24 -2.94
CA VAL A 207 5.53 -4.12 -3.14
C VAL A 207 6.79 -3.33 -3.48
N ILE A 208 7.90 -3.66 -2.83
CA ILE A 208 9.24 -3.39 -3.34
C ILE A 208 9.71 -4.71 -3.97
N ALA A 209 9.76 -4.73 -5.29
CA ALA A 209 10.01 -5.95 -6.03
C ALA A 209 11.49 -6.37 -6.00
N PHE A 210 11.77 -7.57 -6.49
CA PHE A 210 13.08 -8.18 -6.66
C PHE A 210 14.12 -7.18 -7.23
N ALA A 211 15.29 -7.08 -6.60
CA ALA A 211 16.44 -6.29 -7.04
C ALA A 211 16.11 -4.82 -7.40
N THR A 212 15.04 -4.24 -6.88
CA THR A 212 14.57 -2.89 -7.28
C THR A 212 15.66 -1.83 -7.12
N PHE A 213 16.44 -1.90 -6.05
CA PHE A 213 17.51 -0.95 -5.71
C PHE A 213 18.90 -1.60 -5.64
N GLU A 214 19.08 -2.71 -6.36
CA GLU A 214 20.38 -3.37 -6.50
C GLU A 214 21.44 -2.35 -6.93
N ASP A 215 22.57 -2.26 -6.19
CA ASP A 215 23.68 -1.36 -6.46
C ASP A 215 23.34 0.13 -6.63
N CYS A 216 22.28 0.62 -6.03
CA CYS A 216 21.97 2.06 -5.95
C CYS A 216 22.88 2.72 -4.90
N LYS A 217 24.17 2.91 -5.21
CA LYS A 217 25.22 3.33 -4.25
C LYS A 217 25.00 4.70 -3.61
N SER A 218 24.30 5.62 -4.29
CA SER A 218 24.02 6.98 -3.78
C SER A 218 22.70 7.08 -3.01
N LEU A 219 21.87 6.02 -2.99
CA LEU A 219 20.59 6.02 -2.27
C LEU A 219 20.83 5.82 -0.77
N LYS A 220 20.95 6.95 -0.04
CA LYS A 220 21.26 6.92 1.41
C LYS A 220 20.04 6.75 2.29
N HIS A 221 18.92 7.30 1.86
CA HIS A 221 17.68 7.30 2.63
C HIS A 221 16.48 7.02 1.72
N ILE A 222 15.55 6.21 2.18
CA ILE A 222 14.27 5.97 1.50
C ILE A 222 13.17 5.85 2.54
N THR A 223 12.04 6.50 2.27
CA THR A 223 10.84 6.35 3.10
C THR A 223 9.86 5.39 2.44
N LEU A 224 9.64 4.25 3.06
CA LEU A 224 8.67 3.28 2.59
C LEU A 224 7.25 3.71 2.99
N PRO A 225 6.28 3.71 2.04
CA PRO A 225 4.87 3.95 2.39
C PRO A 225 4.35 2.92 3.37
N LYS A 226 3.50 3.32 4.32
CA LYS A 226 2.83 2.40 5.26
C LYS A 226 1.91 1.37 4.60
N SER A 227 1.70 1.48 3.31
CA SER A 227 0.94 0.54 2.48
C SER A 227 1.75 -0.66 1.99
N ILE A 228 3.09 -0.65 2.14
CA ILE A 228 3.97 -1.75 1.73
C ILE A 228 3.60 -2.99 2.54
N THR A 229 3.34 -4.10 1.84
CA THR A 229 3.05 -5.42 2.43
C THR A 229 4.09 -6.47 2.09
N ARG A 230 4.92 -6.22 1.06
CA ARG A 230 5.95 -7.15 0.61
C ARG A 230 7.23 -6.43 0.17
N ILE A 231 8.37 -7.00 0.56
CA ILE A 231 9.70 -6.64 0.08
C ILE A 231 10.35 -7.93 -0.43
N ASP A 232 10.67 -7.98 -1.71
CA ASP A 232 11.15 -9.19 -2.36
C ASP A 232 12.68 -9.39 -2.15
N PHE A 233 13.15 -10.55 -2.60
CA PHE A 233 14.53 -11.02 -2.57
C PHE A 233 15.51 -9.97 -3.15
N ILE A 234 16.65 -9.74 -2.49
CA ILE A 234 17.73 -8.80 -2.85
C ILE A 234 17.27 -7.37 -3.21
N ALA A 235 16.12 -6.91 -2.67
CA ALA A 235 15.50 -5.65 -3.07
C ALA A 235 16.45 -4.43 -2.95
N PHE A 236 17.40 -4.44 -2.01
CA PHE A 236 18.35 -3.38 -1.73
C PHE A 236 19.82 -3.85 -1.76
N ILE A 237 20.10 -5.04 -2.29
CA ILE A 237 21.46 -5.60 -2.29
C ILE A 237 22.48 -4.58 -2.79
N GLY A 238 23.58 -4.42 -2.06
CA GLY A 238 24.67 -3.53 -2.43
C GLY A 238 24.32 -2.05 -2.49
N SER A 239 23.13 -1.63 -2.02
CA SER A 239 22.73 -0.22 -2.04
C SER A 239 23.48 0.63 -1.01
N GLY A 240 23.45 1.96 -1.21
CA GLY A 240 24.10 2.93 -0.32
C GLY A 240 23.30 3.31 0.93
N ILE A 241 22.22 2.60 1.25
CA ILE A 241 21.31 2.91 2.37
C ILE A 241 22.10 3.04 3.68
N VAL A 242 21.86 4.13 4.42
CA VAL A 242 22.50 4.40 5.73
C VAL A 242 21.53 4.07 6.88
N ASP A 243 20.27 4.37 6.71
CA ASP A 243 19.22 4.03 7.68
C ASP A 243 17.91 3.66 6.98
N ILE A 244 17.14 2.76 7.60
CA ILE A 244 15.86 2.34 7.08
C ILE A 244 14.90 1.89 8.19
N GLU A 245 13.62 2.14 7.97
CA GLU A 245 12.52 1.60 8.78
C GLU A 245 11.66 0.68 7.92
N ILE A 246 11.60 -0.61 8.27
CA ILE A 246 10.69 -1.59 7.69
C ILE A 246 9.40 -1.57 8.51
N PRO A 247 8.28 -1.10 7.93
CA PRO A 247 7.04 -0.91 8.68
C PRO A 247 6.38 -2.25 9.07
N ASP A 248 5.51 -2.20 10.08
CA ASP A 248 4.77 -3.35 10.60
C ASP A 248 3.67 -3.86 9.66
N SER A 249 3.41 -3.15 8.58
CA SER A 249 2.54 -3.57 7.47
C SER A 249 3.20 -4.60 6.55
N VAL A 250 4.53 -4.78 6.62
CA VAL A 250 5.25 -5.76 5.79
C VAL A 250 5.01 -7.16 6.36
N GLU A 251 4.29 -7.96 5.59
CA GLU A 251 3.92 -9.34 5.92
C GLU A 251 4.86 -10.37 5.28
N GLN A 252 5.44 -10.03 4.13
CA GLN A 252 6.31 -10.90 3.35
C GLN A 252 7.66 -10.21 3.10
N CYS A 253 8.73 -10.88 3.51
CA CYS A 253 10.10 -10.46 3.29
C CYS A 253 10.86 -11.57 2.54
N GLY A 254 11.49 -11.21 1.42
CA GLY A 254 12.45 -12.06 0.72
C GLY A 254 13.77 -12.16 1.49
N GLU A 255 14.66 -13.01 1.01
CA GLU A 255 16.00 -13.21 1.57
C GLU A 255 16.99 -12.15 1.03
N ARG A 256 18.13 -11.95 1.71
CA ARG A 256 19.25 -11.11 1.24
C ARG A 256 18.88 -9.66 0.93
N ILE A 257 17.84 -9.12 1.62
CA ILE A 257 17.26 -7.81 1.28
C ILE A 257 18.32 -6.70 1.29
N PHE A 258 19.22 -6.68 2.28
CA PHE A 258 20.27 -5.69 2.48
C PHE A 258 21.68 -6.27 2.41
N GLU A 259 21.85 -7.45 1.81
CA GLU A 259 23.18 -8.03 1.62
C GLU A 259 24.11 -7.01 0.94
N ASP A 260 25.37 -6.94 1.37
CA ASP A 260 26.38 -5.99 0.87
C ASP A 260 26.04 -4.49 1.02
N CYS A 261 25.06 -4.13 1.87
CA CYS A 261 24.79 -2.74 2.20
C CYS A 261 25.83 -2.21 3.20
N THR A 262 27.05 -2.03 2.75
CA THR A 262 28.21 -1.70 3.60
C THR A 262 28.09 -0.35 4.33
N ASN A 263 27.21 0.54 3.88
CA ASN A 263 26.94 1.84 4.51
C ASN A 263 25.79 1.80 5.54
N LEU A 264 25.07 0.69 5.65
CA LEU A 264 23.88 0.56 6.52
C LEU A 264 24.30 0.60 7.99
N GLN A 265 23.85 1.63 8.73
CA GLN A 265 24.21 1.85 10.14
C GLN A 265 23.07 1.56 11.10
N LYS A 266 21.84 1.87 10.71
CA LYS A 266 20.67 1.79 11.60
C LYS A 266 19.49 1.16 10.90
N VAL A 267 18.85 0.20 11.55
CA VAL A 267 17.65 -0.46 11.05
C VAL A 267 16.58 -0.46 12.14
N LYS A 268 15.36 -0.10 11.77
CA LYS A 268 14.15 -0.43 12.54
C LYS A 268 13.38 -1.47 11.75
N TRP A 269 13.26 -2.66 12.30
CA TRP A 269 12.61 -3.80 11.66
C TRP A 269 11.32 -4.16 12.39
N PHE A 270 10.16 -3.80 11.84
CA PHE A 270 8.87 -4.08 12.45
C PHE A 270 8.07 -5.20 11.75
N ALA A 271 8.60 -5.80 10.68
CA ALA A 271 8.03 -7.00 10.05
C ALA A 271 8.09 -8.21 11.00
N SER A 272 7.26 -9.23 10.71
CA SER A 272 7.08 -10.40 11.57
C SER A 272 8.18 -11.45 11.48
N ASN A 273 9.01 -11.42 10.46
CA ASN A 273 10.14 -12.33 10.27
C ASN A 273 11.38 -11.58 9.79
N LEU A 274 12.55 -12.08 10.11
CA LEU A 274 13.84 -11.61 9.64
C LEU A 274 14.48 -12.75 8.84
N PRO A 275 14.45 -12.65 7.49
CA PRO A 275 14.84 -13.73 6.59
C PRO A 275 16.34 -14.03 6.58
N HIS A 276 16.73 -15.09 5.88
CA HIS A 276 18.12 -15.49 5.69
C HIS A 276 18.98 -14.37 5.11
N CYS A 277 20.21 -14.24 5.61
CA CYS A 277 21.23 -13.34 5.07
C CYS A 277 20.79 -11.87 4.93
N THR A 278 19.76 -11.43 5.69
CA THR A 278 19.15 -10.09 5.49
C THR A 278 20.17 -8.96 5.61
N PHE A 279 21.15 -9.05 6.54
CA PHE A 279 22.18 -8.04 6.77
C PHE A 279 23.60 -8.61 6.52
N GLU A 280 23.69 -9.67 5.74
CA GLU A 280 24.98 -10.28 5.39
C GLU A 280 25.91 -9.23 4.80
N ARG A 281 27.14 -9.14 5.36
CA ARG A 281 28.18 -8.16 5.01
C ARG A 281 27.78 -6.67 5.13
N CYS A 282 26.80 -6.36 6.00
CA CYS A 282 26.51 -4.97 6.40
C CYS A 282 27.56 -4.49 7.41
N THR A 283 28.77 -4.22 6.96
CA THR A 283 29.93 -3.98 7.82
C THR A 283 29.83 -2.73 8.71
N SER A 284 28.99 -1.74 8.36
CA SER A 284 28.77 -0.53 9.17
C SER A 284 27.57 -0.63 10.12
N LEU A 285 26.87 -1.78 10.19
CA LEU A 285 25.64 -1.91 10.97
C LEU A 285 25.95 -1.86 12.47
N LYS A 286 25.41 -0.83 13.14
CA LYS A 286 25.63 -0.56 14.58
C LYS A 286 24.39 -0.77 15.43
N SER A 287 23.22 -0.58 14.86
CA SER A 287 21.97 -0.56 15.62
C SER A 287 20.83 -1.23 14.86
N VAL A 288 20.21 -2.22 15.48
CA VAL A 288 19.01 -2.89 14.97
C VAL A 288 17.95 -2.86 16.07
N VAL A 289 16.83 -2.22 15.78
CA VAL A 289 15.64 -2.21 16.65
C VAL A 289 14.64 -3.20 16.07
N LEU A 290 14.40 -4.30 16.78
CA LEU A 290 13.45 -5.34 16.40
C LEU A 290 12.08 -5.06 16.99
N GLY A 291 11.04 -5.17 16.16
CA GLY A 291 9.65 -5.01 16.58
C GLY A 291 9.15 -6.21 17.40
N GLU A 292 8.23 -5.95 18.32
CA GLU A 292 7.70 -6.97 19.23
C GLU A 292 6.83 -8.05 18.56
N LYS A 293 6.51 -7.89 17.26
CA LYS A 293 5.83 -8.90 16.44
C LYS A 293 6.79 -9.92 15.82
N LEU A 294 8.10 -9.70 15.94
CA LEU A 294 9.09 -10.56 15.31
C LEU A 294 8.98 -11.97 15.85
N SER A 295 8.66 -12.92 14.98
CA SER A 295 8.47 -14.32 15.31
C SER A 295 9.71 -15.19 15.04
N LYS A 296 10.54 -14.78 14.06
CA LYS A 296 11.71 -15.57 13.64
C LYS A 296 12.87 -14.68 13.20
N ILE A 297 14.09 -15.05 13.61
CA ILE A 297 15.38 -14.64 13.06
C ILE A 297 15.99 -15.87 12.41
N SER A 298 16.23 -15.83 11.12
CA SER A 298 16.72 -16.97 10.34
C SER A 298 18.26 -17.06 10.38
N TYR A 299 18.85 -18.05 9.69
CA TYR A 299 20.28 -18.28 9.70
C TYR A 299 21.06 -17.18 8.94
N LEU A 300 22.32 -16.94 9.34
CA LEU A 300 23.27 -16.00 8.71
C LEU A 300 22.77 -14.56 8.57
N VAL A 301 21.77 -14.16 9.37
CA VAL A 301 21.16 -12.82 9.26
C VAL A 301 22.18 -11.71 9.49
N PHE A 302 23.15 -11.92 10.39
CA PHE A 302 24.15 -10.92 10.79
C PHE A 302 25.57 -11.28 10.37
N GLU A 303 25.75 -12.21 9.43
CA GLU A 303 27.07 -12.60 8.94
C GLU A 303 27.84 -11.40 8.40
N GLY A 304 29.10 -11.25 8.83
CA GLY A 304 29.97 -10.15 8.42
C GLY A 304 29.55 -8.77 8.94
N THR A 305 28.68 -8.69 9.96
CA THR A 305 28.42 -7.43 10.68
C THR A 305 29.51 -7.19 11.71
N THR A 306 30.43 -6.25 11.41
CA THR A 306 31.64 -6.00 12.21
C THR A 306 31.51 -4.86 13.22
N GLN A 307 30.33 -4.23 13.35
CA GLN A 307 30.10 -3.11 14.28
C GLN A 307 28.83 -3.25 15.13
N LEU A 308 28.05 -4.35 14.97
CA LEU A 308 26.87 -4.61 15.79
C LEU A 308 27.27 -5.32 17.09
N GLU A 309 27.44 -4.54 18.17
CA GLU A 309 27.94 -5.05 19.46
C GLU A 309 26.84 -5.73 20.30
N THR A 310 25.63 -5.22 20.22
CA THR A 310 24.52 -5.67 21.05
C THR A 310 23.22 -5.76 20.27
N LEU A 311 22.35 -6.69 20.67
CA LEU A 311 21.03 -6.86 20.07
C LEU A 311 19.98 -7.18 21.15
N ARG A 312 18.85 -6.46 21.15
CA ARG A 312 17.67 -6.83 21.95
C ARG A 312 16.72 -7.67 21.10
N ILE A 313 16.39 -8.88 21.60
CA ILE A 313 15.49 -9.81 20.93
C ILE A 313 14.16 -9.90 21.69
N PRO A 314 13.01 -9.76 21.02
CA PRO A 314 11.69 -9.92 21.64
C PRO A 314 11.48 -11.34 22.20
N SER A 315 10.65 -11.48 23.26
CA SER A 315 10.53 -12.70 24.08
C SER A 315 10.06 -13.96 23.35
N TYR A 316 9.29 -13.78 22.26
CA TYR A 316 8.71 -14.91 21.50
C TYR A 316 9.40 -15.20 20.18
N THR A 317 10.49 -14.51 19.91
CA THR A 317 11.26 -14.69 18.67
C THR A 317 11.98 -16.03 18.73
N ILE A 318 11.73 -16.89 17.75
CA ILE A 318 12.54 -18.07 17.49
C ILE A 318 13.80 -17.63 16.76
N VAL A 319 14.95 -17.97 17.29
CA VAL A 319 16.26 -17.61 16.75
C VAL A 319 16.92 -18.87 16.23
N ASP A 320 17.36 -18.86 14.98
CA ASP A 320 18.16 -19.94 14.41
C ASP A 320 19.53 -20.01 15.08
N ASN A 321 20.07 -21.19 15.29
CA ASN A 321 21.36 -21.37 15.95
C ASN A 321 22.53 -20.71 15.18
N GLU A 322 22.39 -20.60 13.86
CA GLU A 322 23.39 -19.96 12.99
C GLU A 322 23.07 -18.48 12.69
N ALA A 323 22.04 -17.90 13.35
CA ALA A 323 21.61 -16.52 13.11
C ALA A 323 22.74 -15.50 13.33
N PHE A 324 23.65 -15.78 14.26
CA PHE A 324 24.77 -14.92 14.65
C PHE A 324 26.12 -15.40 14.13
N SER A 325 26.16 -16.42 13.27
CA SER A 325 27.39 -16.92 12.66
C SER A 325 28.05 -15.77 11.87
N GLY A 326 29.36 -15.56 12.09
CA GLY A 326 30.10 -14.45 11.44
C GLY A 326 29.76 -13.03 11.90
N ALA A 327 28.95 -12.86 12.97
CA ALA A 327 28.68 -11.56 13.59
C ALA A 327 29.81 -11.19 14.57
N GLU A 328 30.95 -10.78 14.05
CA GLU A 328 32.24 -10.69 14.79
C GLU A 328 32.22 -9.75 15.99
N ALA A 329 31.48 -8.62 15.91
CA ALA A 329 31.40 -7.65 17.02
C ALA A 329 30.32 -7.98 18.04
N LEU A 330 29.37 -8.86 17.69
CA LEU A 330 28.20 -9.14 18.56
C LEU A 330 28.66 -9.96 19.79
N HIS A 331 28.56 -9.36 20.95
CA HIS A 331 28.97 -10.01 22.21
C HIS A 331 27.85 -10.07 23.26
N THR A 332 26.75 -9.28 23.11
CA THR A 332 25.67 -9.25 24.12
C THR A 332 24.29 -9.27 23.50
N ILE A 333 23.49 -10.20 23.96
CA ILE A 333 22.04 -10.31 23.64
C ILE A 333 21.22 -9.89 24.87
N TYR A 334 20.33 -8.93 24.65
CA TYR A 334 19.31 -8.53 25.62
C TYR A 334 17.99 -9.28 25.30
N GLY A 335 17.42 -9.99 26.27
CA GLY A 335 16.21 -10.76 26.07
C GLY A 335 15.48 -11.08 27.38
N VAL A 336 14.30 -11.67 27.27
CA VAL A 336 13.54 -12.09 28.45
C VAL A 336 14.09 -13.42 28.96
N LYS A 337 14.26 -13.55 30.27
CA LYS A 337 14.69 -14.80 30.91
C LYS A 337 13.75 -15.96 30.53
N GLY A 338 14.31 -17.10 30.14
CA GLY A 338 13.58 -18.26 29.66
C GLY A 338 13.14 -18.23 28.21
N SER A 339 13.50 -17.15 27.44
CA SER A 339 13.23 -17.07 26.01
C SER A 339 14.20 -17.90 25.16
N ASN A 340 13.84 -18.16 23.90
CA ASN A 340 14.73 -18.82 22.93
C ASN A 340 16.02 -18.02 22.71
N ALA A 341 15.96 -16.68 22.79
CA ALA A 341 17.12 -15.80 22.69
C ALA A 341 18.18 -16.11 23.79
N GLU A 342 17.76 -16.41 25.02
CA GLU A 342 18.68 -16.86 26.09
C GLU A 342 19.34 -18.19 25.75
N THR A 343 18.53 -19.14 25.27
CA THR A 343 19.03 -20.46 24.90
C THR A 343 20.10 -20.40 23.81
N VAL A 344 19.79 -19.67 22.73
CA VAL A 344 20.72 -19.54 21.60
C VAL A 344 21.95 -18.73 21.98
N ALA A 345 21.81 -17.58 22.68
CA ALA A 345 22.95 -16.79 23.12
C ALA A 345 23.95 -17.62 23.90
N LYS A 346 23.48 -18.46 24.86
CA LYS A 346 24.33 -19.37 25.63
C LYS A 346 24.98 -20.46 24.78
N ALA A 347 24.24 -21.01 23.81
CA ALA A 347 24.73 -22.08 22.95
C ALA A 347 25.88 -21.60 22.05
N VAL A 348 25.83 -20.32 21.59
CA VAL A 348 26.89 -19.73 20.73
C VAL A 348 27.91 -18.89 21.50
N GLY A 349 27.91 -18.93 22.85
CA GLY A 349 28.90 -18.27 23.70
C GLY A 349 28.75 -16.75 23.84
N LEU A 350 27.59 -16.17 23.52
CA LEU A 350 27.29 -14.75 23.71
C LEU A 350 26.81 -14.47 25.14
N ASN A 351 27.15 -13.26 25.64
CA ASN A 351 26.64 -12.79 26.94
C ASN A 351 25.14 -12.54 26.84
N PHE A 352 24.37 -13.09 27.80
CA PHE A 352 22.91 -12.85 27.87
C PHE A 352 22.56 -11.96 29.06
N VAL A 353 21.92 -10.81 28.76
CA VAL A 353 21.46 -9.86 29.77
C VAL A 353 19.93 -9.91 29.83
N PRO A 354 19.34 -10.35 30.95
CA PRO A 354 17.90 -10.45 31.09
C PRO A 354 17.25 -9.05 31.15
N VAL A 355 16.19 -8.84 30.39
CA VAL A 355 15.35 -7.65 30.41
C VAL A 355 13.92 -7.99 30.82
N LYS A 356 13.19 -6.99 31.30
CA LYS A 356 11.78 -7.15 31.64
C LYS A 356 10.94 -7.41 30.39
N ASP A 357 10.03 -8.39 30.48
CA ASP A 357 9.09 -8.66 29.38
C ASP A 357 8.11 -7.49 29.15
N ILE A 358 7.63 -7.37 27.94
CA ILE A 358 6.61 -6.36 27.62
C ILE A 358 5.31 -6.66 28.36
N SER A 359 4.62 -5.62 28.73
CA SER A 359 3.24 -5.75 29.19
C SER A 359 2.36 -4.68 28.56
N VAL A 360 1.11 -5.07 28.30
CA VAL A 360 0.07 -4.18 27.77
C VAL A 360 -1.12 -4.25 28.72
N LYS A 361 -1.56 -3.09 29.21
CA LYS A 361 -2.74 -2.96 30.07
C LYS A 361 -3.65 -1.87 29.54
N LEU A 362 -4.94 -2.02 29.76
CA LEU A 362 -5.93 -0.98 29.50
C LEU A 362 -6.37 -0.30 30.79
N ASN A 363 -6.63 0.99 30.73
CA ASN A 363 -7.20 1.75 31.83
C ASN A 363 -8.65 1.36 32.16
N LYS A 364 -9.32 0.62 31.29
CA LYS A 364 -10.68 0.09 31.47
C LYS A 364 -10.84 -1.25 30.77
N THR A 365 -11.49 -2.21 31.46
CA THR A 365 -11.82 -3.52 30.94
C THR A 365 -13.27 -3.66 30.49
N LYS A 366 -14.12 -2.71 30.93
CA LYS A 366 -15.53 -2.63 30.53
C LYS A 366 -15.91 -1.14 30.31
N LEU A 367 -16.74 -0.88 29.32
CA LEU A 367 -17.23 0.46 29.01
C LEU A 367 -18.64 0.39 28.44
N MET A 368 -19.47 1.35 28.84
CA MET A 368 -20.83 1.51 28.29
C MET A 368 -20.92 2.82 27.53
N LEU A 369 -21.41 2.77 26.30
CA LEU A 369 -21.69 3.90 25.43
C LEU A 369 -23.15 3.86 24.96
N TYR A 370 -23.60 4.94 24.33
CA TYR A 370 -24.95 5.06 23.82
C TYR A 370 -24.94 5.59 22.38
N THR A 371 -25.92 5.20 21.57
CA THR A 371 -26.07 5.69 20.18
C THR A 371 -26.63 7.12 20.15
N MET A 372 -26.12 8.02 21.00
CA MET A 372 -26.52 9.43 21.01
C MET A 372 -25.30 10.35 21.10
N LYS A 373 -25.39 11.51 20.44
CA LYS A 373 -24.33 12.53 20.44
C LYS A 373 -23.92 12.91 21.88
N GLY A 374 -22.62 13.03 22.12
CA GLY A 374 -22.05 13.34 23.44
C GLY A 374 -21.95 12.16 24.41
N LYS A 375 -22.52 10.99 24.08
CA LYS A 375 -22.43 9.74 24.86
C LYS A 375 -21.98 8.55 24.00
N ASN A 376 -21.56 8.81 22.75
CA ASN A 376 -21.17 7.80 21.78
C ASN A 376 -19.64 7.69 21.60
N THR A 377 -18.86 8.43 22.34
CA THR A 377 -17.38 8.41 22.23
C THR A 377 -16.72 8.24 23.58
N ALA A 378 -15.54 7.61 23.58
CA ALA A 378 -14.64 7.55 24.72
C ALA A 378 -13.21 7.32 24.22
N THR A 379 -12.23 7.43 25.13
CA THR A 379 -10.84 7.07 24.84
C THR A 379 -10.37 6.00 25.82
N LEU A 380 -9.88 4.90 25.31
CA LEU A 380 -9.12 3.90 26.04
C LEU A 380 -7.65 4.30 26.03
N LYS A 381 -6.98 4.15 27.16
CA LYS A 381 -5.54 4.39 27.28
C LYS A 381 -4.83 3.07 27.49
N ALA A 382 -3.86 2.76 26.62
CA ALA A 382 -2.95 1.65 26.82
C ALA A 382 -1.77 2.12 27.70
N VAL A 383 -1.39 1.28 28.64
CA VAL A 383 -0.14 1.39 29.39
C VAL A 383 0.76 0.25 28.93
N VAL A 384 1.87 0.62 28.29
CA VAL A 384 2.89 -0.29 27.79
C VAL A 384 4.11 -0.19 28.69
N SER A 385 4.73 -1.29 29.04
CA SER A 385 6.04 -1.34 29.70
C SER A 385 6.94 -2.36 29.00
N GLY A 386 8.25 -2.12 29.04
CA GLY A 386 9.24 -3.01 28.41
C GLY A 386 9.45 -2.84 26.91
N SER A 387 8.77 -1.86 26.27
CA SER A 387 8.95 -1.55 24.85
C SER A 387 8.64 -0.09 24.56
N THR A 388 9.30 0.47 23.53
CA THR A 388 9.02 1.81 22.95
C THR A 388 8.15 1.75 21.70
N SER A 389 7.80 0.54 21.24
CA SER A 389 6.95 0.34 20.06
C SER A 389 5.50 0.77 20.34
N THR A 390 4.84 1.29 19.31
CA THR A 390 3.43 1.70 19.40
C THR A 390 2.50 0.50 19.27
N PRO A 391 1.50 0.35 20.18
CA PRO A 391 0.55 -0.74 20.09
C PRO A 391 -0.49 -0.50 18.98
N THR A 392 -1.05 -1.58 18.46
CA THR A 392 -2.14 -1.59 17.48
C THR A 392 -3.49 -1.73 18.18
N TRP A 393 -4.55 -1.14 17.59
CA TRP A 393 -5.90 -1.17 18.11
C TRP A 393 -6.85 -1.82 17.12
N THR A 394 -7.69 -2.72 17.60
CA THR A 394 -8.70 -3.42 16.80
C THR A 394 -10.06 -3.44 17.50
N SER A 395 -11.12 -3.61 16.74
CA SER A 395 -12.48 -3.86 17.24
C SER A 395 -12.99 -5.17 16.67
N SER A 396 -13.60 -6.00 17.50
CA SER A 396 -14.22 -7.27 17.07
C SER A 396 -15.44 -7.05 16.18
N ASP A 397 -16.04 -5.85 16.21
CA ASP A 397 -17.17 -5.45 15.37
C ASP A 397 -17.12 -3.94 15.11
N ILE A 398 -16.62 -3.55 13.95
CA ILE A 398 -16.51 -2.15 13.52
C ILE A 398 -17.86 -1.50 13.24
N GLY A 399 -18.92 -2.29 13.00
CA GLY A 399 -20.30 -1.82 12.85
C GLY A 399 -20.92 -1.40 14.18
N VAL A 400 -20.46 -1.97 15.29
CA VAL A 400 -20.89 -1.61 16.66
C VAL A 400 -19.99 -0.52 17.24
N VAL A 401 -18.65 -0.71 17.17
CA VAL A 401 -17.66 0.22 17.73
C VAL A 401 -16.47 0.34 16.78
N GLN A 402 -16.10 1.56 16.41
CA GLN A 402 -14.86 1.85 15.72
C GLN A 402 -13.82 2.35 16.73
N VAL A 403 -12.56 2.02 16.51
CA VAL A 403 -11.40 2.51 17.27
C VAL A 403 -10.34 3.03 16.31
N ASN A 404 -9.65 4.12 16.68
CA ASN A 404 -8.52 4.65 15.93
C ASN A 404 -7.18 4.28 16.60
N THR A 405 -6.07 4.65 15.96
CA THR A 405 -4.70 4.36 16.41
C THR A 405 -4.33 4.98 17.76
N SER A 406 -5.08 5.97 18.24
CA SER A 406 -4.88 6.61 19.58
C SER A 406 -5.80 6.04 20.67
N GLY A 407 -6.56 4.97 20.38
CA GLY A 407 -7.51 4.37 21.33
C GLY A 407 -8.82 5.14 21.49
N LYS A 408 -9.09 6.17 20.66
CA LYS A 408 -10.39 6.84 20.63
C LYS A 408 -11.41 5.93 19.97
N ILE A 409 -12.51 5.68 20.68
CA ILE A 409 -13.61 4.81 20.24
C ILE A 409 -14.86 5.61 19.92
N VAL A 410 -15.62 5.13 18.93
CA VAL A 410 -16.89 5.71 18.50
C VAL A 410 -17.93 4.59 18.37
N ALA A 411 -19.01 4.70 19.15
CA ALA A 411 -20.15 3.81 19.04
C ALA A 411 -20.97 4.15 17.77
N LYS A 412 -21.32 3.13 16.98
CA LYS A 412 -22.06 3.24 15.71
C LYS A 412 -23.46 2.66 15.83
N LYS A 413 -23.59 1.46 16.38
CA LYS A 413 -24.83 0.71 16.52
C LYS A 413 -24.92 0.08 17.90
N SER A 414 -26.14 -0.16 18.40
CA SER A 414 -26.33 -0.93 19.65
C SER A 414 -25.84 -2.36 19.48
N GLY A 415 -25.13 -2.87 20.50
CA GLY A 415 -24.51 -4.18 20.49
C GLY A 415 -23.36 -4.27 21.50
N THR A 416 -22.55 -5.30 21.37
CA THR A 416 -21.32 -5.47 22.17
C THR A 416 -20.16 -5.74 21.24
N ALA A 417 -19.06 -5.04 21.44
CA ALA A 417 -17.78 -5.29 20.76
C ALA A 417 -16.65 -5.31 21.79
N TYR A 418 -15.56 -6.01 21.45
CA TYR A 418 -14.32 -5.97 22.19
C TYR A 418 -13.32 -5.10 21.46
N VAL A 419 -12.85 -4.04 22.15
CA VAL A 419 -11.76 -3.22 21.65
C VAL A 419 -10.48 -3.74 22.28
N THR A 420 -9.56 -4.22 21.44
CA THR A 420 -8.32 -4.85 21.82
C THR A 420 -7.14 -3.98 21.41
N VAL A 421 -6.21 -3.79 22.35
CA VAL A 421 -4.88 -3.22 22.08
C VAL A 421 -3.87 -4.36 22.11
N THR A 422 -2.98 -4.39 21.11
CA THR A 422 -1.97 -5.43 20.93
C THR A 422 -0.60 -4.85 20.71
N LEU A 423 0.42 -5.42 21.34
CA LEU A 423 1.83 -5.13 21.10
C LEU A 423 2.60 -6.44 21.11
N GLY A 424 3.16 -6.83 19.96
CA GLY A 424 3.72 -8.16 19.79
C GLY A 424 2.65 -9.22 20.04
N ASN A 425 2.94 -10.17 20.93
CA ASN A 425 1.99 -11.20 21.35
C ASN A 425 1.19 -10.84 22.63
N LYS A 426 1.43 -9.66 23.22
CA LYS A 426 0.67 -9.18 24.39
C LYS A 426 -0.53 -8.37 23.96
N SER A 427 -1.66 -8.63 24.58
CA SER A 427 -2.88 -7.87 24.31
C SER A 427 -3.69 -7.63 25.58
N ALA A 428 -4.52 -6.60 25.51
CA ALA A 428 -5.54 -6.29 26.52
C ALA A 428 -6.82 -5.87 25.85
N SER A 429 -7.96 -6.32 26.35
CA SER A 429 -9.27 -6.05 25.74
C SER A 429 -10.21 -5.34 26.69
N CYS A 430 -11.03 -4.46 26.13
CA CYS A 430 -12.14 -3.79 26.82
C CYS A 430 -13.45 -4.20 26.19
N LYS A 431 -14.37 -4.74 26.98
CA LYS A 431 -15.75 -5.01 26.56
C LYS A 431 -16.53 -3.71 26.47
N VAL A 432 -16.91 -3.27 25.27
CA VAL A 432 -17.71 -2.08 25.03
C VAL A 432 -19.14 -2.50 24.72
N THR A 433 -20.08 -2.09 25.59
CA THR A 433 -21.53 -2.30 25.37
C THR A 433 -22.16 -1.01 24.92
N VAL A 434 -22.80 -1.01 23.76
CA VAL A 434 -23.51 0.15 23.21
C VAL A 434 -25.01 -0.08 23.34
N LYS A 435 -25.71 0.83 24.02
CA LYS A 435 -27.16 0.78 24.17
C LYS A 435 -27.85 1.89 23.37
N LYS A 436 -29.06 1.63 22.92
CA LYS A 436 -29.93 2.70 22.43
C LYS A 436 -30.45 3.51 23.64
N PRO A 437 -30.56 4.85 23.52
CA PRO A 437 -31.29 5.62 24.51
C PRO A 437 -32.71 5.16 24.62
N ALA A 438 -33.27 5.17 25.82
CA ALA A 438 -34.67 4.80 26.08
C ALA A 438 -35.27 5.73 27.13
N LEU A 439 -36.56 5.96 27.01
CA LEU A 439 -37.35 6.66 27.99
C LEU A 439 -38.64 5.90 28.17
N THR A 440 -38.97 5.48 29.38
CA THR A 440 -40.21 4.81 29.72
C THR A 440 -40.94 5.57 30.78
N VAL A 441 -42.27 5.60 30.73
CA VAL A 441 -43.15 6.16 31.73
C VAL A 441 -44.00 5.05 32.32
N LYS A 442 -44.23 5.06 33.64
CA LYS A 442 -44.96 3.98 34.34
C LYS A 442 -46.43 3.89 33.91
N LYS A 443 -47.07 5.05 33.63
CA LYS A 443 -48.46 5.12 33.16
C LYS A 443 -48.54 6.00 31.92
N LYS A 444 -49.28 5.55 30.89
CA LYS A 444 -49.53 6.32 29.65
C LYS A 444 -50.86 7.10 29.71
N THR A 445 -51.71 6.76 30.67
CA THR A 445 -53.00 7.42 30.93
C THR A 445 -53.14 7.65 32.42
N VAL A 446 -53.68 8.80 32.81
CA VAL A 446 -53.99 9.18 34.19
C VAL A 446 -55.35 9.88 34.22
N ALA A 447 -56.25 9.43 35.10
CA ALA A 447 -57.49 10.11 35.38
C ALA A 447 -57.42 10.79 36.75
N LEU A 448 -57.86 12.04 36.84
CA LEU A 448 -57.81 12.86 38.06
C LEU A 448 -59.13 13.62 38.21
N LYS A 449 -59.58 13.84 39.45
CA LYS A 449 -60.61 14.84 39.77
C LYS A 449 -59.96 16.20 39.86
N LYS A 450 -60.74 17.26 39.62
CA LYS A 450 -60.25 18.65 39.82
C LYS A 450 -59.59 18.82 41.20
N GLY A 451 -58.42 19.45 41.24
CA GLY A 451 -57.62 19.66 42.45
C GLY A 451 -56.65 18.50 42.77
N GLN A 452 -56.88 17.31 42.26
CA GLN A 452 -55.99 16.16 42.50
C GLN A 452 -54.63 16.31 41.77
N SER A 453 -53.58 15.67 42.33
CA SER A 453 -52.27 15.65 41.77
C SER A 453 -51.72 14.23 41.62
N TYR A 454 -50.81 14.05 40.68
CA TYR A 454 -50.10 12.79 40.44
C TYR A 454 -48.64 13.09 40.03
N THR A 455 -47.69 12.34 40.56
CA THR A 455 -46.28 12.51 40.18
C THR A 455 -45.92 11.43 39.12
N ILE A 456 -45.43 11.90 37.98
CA ILE A 456 -45.04 11.05 36.87
C ILE A 456 -43.74 10.30 37.23
N SER A 457 -43.82 8.96 37.24
CA SER A 457 -42.66 8.11 37.38
C SER A 457 -42.10 7.74 36.01
N TYR A 458 -40.82 7.96 35.79
CA TYR A 458 -40.16 7.62 34.52
C TYR A 458 -38.79 6.97 34.77
N SER A 459 -38.28 6.29 33.76
CA SER A 459 -36.91 5.74 33.71
C SER A 459 -36.27 6.12 32.39
N ALA A 460 -35.06 6.60 32.42
CA ALA A 460 -34.30 6.98 31.23
C ALA A 460 -32.96 6.25 31.17
N VAL A 461 -32.55 5.84 29.97
CA VAL A 461 -31.28 5.21 29.65
C VAL A 461 -30.62 6.01 28.53
N PRO A 462 -29.40 6.59 28.73
CA PRO A 462 -28.73 6.76 30.02
C PRO A 462 -29.57 7.58 31.01
N ALA A 463 -29.28 7.44 32.30
CA ALA A 463 -29.97 8.22 33.32
C ALA A 463 -29.86 9.72 33.01
N GLY A 464 -30.94 10.43 33.14
CA GLY A 464 -31.05 11.85 32.83
C GLY A 464 -32.31 12.48 33.42
N LYS A 465 -32.24 13.79 33.64
CA LYS A 465 -33.39 14.57 34.16
C LYS A 465 -34.37 14.81 33.01
N ALA A 466 -35.63 14.42 33.20
CA ALA A 466 -36.67 14.67 32.23
C ALA A 466 -37.20 16.12 32.29
N VAL A 467 -37.63 16.60 31.15
CA VAL A 467 -38.33 17.88 31.02
C VAL A 467 -39.80 17.56 30.73
N PHE A 468 -40.70 18.21 31.42
CA PHE A 468 -42.16 18.00 31.33
C PHE A 468 -42.83 19.21 30.73
N LYS A 469 -43.78 18.98 29.81
CA LYS A 469 -44.58 20.06 29.20
C LYS A 469 -46.06 19.61 29.05
N SER A 470 -46.97 20.44 29.49
CA SER A 470 -48.42 20.23 29.27
C SER A 470 -48.84 20.86 27.95
N SER A 471 -49.72 20.17 27.20
CA SER A 471 -50.36 20.71 26.01
C SER A 471 -51.45 21.75 26.34
N ASP A 472 -52.04 21.69 27.56
CA ASP A 472 -53.02 22.65 28.06
C ASP A 472 -52.82 22.85 29.58
N ALA A 473 -52.09 23.92 29.90
CA ALA A 473 -51.82 24.27 31.29
C ALA A 473 -53.06 24.82 32.03
N LYS A 474 -54.09 25.20 31.32
CA LYS A 474 -55.39 25.59 31.94
C LYS A 474 -56.17 24.34 32.42
N CYS A 475 -55.99 23.21 31.77
CA CYS A 475 -56.56 21.92 32.13
C CYS A 475 -55.70 21.20 33.17
N VAL A 476 -54.38 21.01 32.87
CA VAL A 476 -53.44 20.31 33.75
C VAL A 476 -52.09 21.03 33.73
N THR A 477 -51.59 21.44 34.88
CA THR A 477 -50.25 21.97 35.06
C THR A 477 -49.26 20.85 35.39
N VAL A 478 -47.98 21.01 35.01
CA VAL A 478 -46.89 20.11 35.41
C VAL A 478 -45.69 20.94 35.86
N ASN A 479 -45.04 20.53 36.94
CA ASN A 479 -43.79 21.17 37.42
C ASN A 479 -42.54 20.42 36.95
N ALA A 480 -41.35 20.99 37.26
CA ALA A 480 -40.06 20.40 36.86
C ALA A 480 -39.76 19.02 37.46
N ASN A 481 -40.47 18.62 38.52
CA ASN A 481 -40.32 17.30 39.15
C ASN A 481 -41.38 16.31 38.68
N GLY A 482 -42.14 16.65 37.63
CA GLY A 482 -43.15 15.78 37.02
C GLY A 482 -44.45 15.67 37.84
N LYS A 483 -44.70 16.53 38.87
CA LYS A 483 -45.95 16.57 39.56
C LYS A 483 -46.96 17.34 38.71
N ILE A 484 -48.02 16.64 38.29
CA ILE A 484 -49.16 17.22 37.58
C ILE A 484 -50.27 17.59 38.58
N VAL A 485 -51.00 18.64 38.26
CA VAL A 485 -52.20 19.07 39.04
C VAL A 485 -53.35 19.35 38.10
N ALA A 486 -54.46 18.72 38.36
CA ALA A 486 -55.72 18.91 37.61
C ALA A 486 -56.37 20.24 37.98
N LYS A 487 -56.59 21.13 37.00
CA LYS A 487 -57.16 22.49 37.21
C LYS A 487 -58.59 22.62 36.72
N ARG A 488 -58.91 22.05 35.57
CA ARG A 488 -60.23 22.19 34.92
C ARG A 488 -60.61 20.89 34.19
N LYS A 489 -61.87 20.54 34.16
CA LYS A 489 -62.43 19.39 33.38
C LYS A 489 -61.95 19.46 31.94
N GLY A 490 -61.47 18.35 31.40
CA GLY A 490 -60.93 18.24 30.03
C GLY A 490 -59.83 17.20 29.90
N THR A 491 -59.08 17.26 28.81
CA THR A 491 -57.97 16.36 28.54
C THR A 491 -56.73 17.15 28.14
N ALA A 492 -55.58 16.83 28.73
CA ALA A 492 -54.28 17.38 28.36
C ALA A 492 -53.26 16.26 28.11
N ILE A 493 -52.30 16.50 27.23
CA ILE A 493 -51.19 15.61 26.97
C ILE A 493 -49.94 16.16 27.69
N ILE A 494 -49.36 15.38 28.59
CA ILE A 494 -48.07 15.71 29.19
C ILE A 494 -46.98 15.03 28.39
N SER A 495 -46.13 15.83 27.78
CA SER A 495 -44.89 15.38 27.13
C SER A 495 -43.78 15.26 28.16
N VAL A 496 -43.18 14.09 28.24
CA VAL A 496 -41.97 13.81 29.07
C VAL A 496 -40.81 13.62 28.11
N SER A 497 -39.83 14.45 28.16
CA SER A 497 -38.64 14.37 27.26
C SER A 497 -37.35 14.19 28.03
N CYS A 498 -36.52 13.22 27.59
CA CYS A 498 -35.20 12.96 28.11
C CYS A 498 -34.34 12.26 27.02
N ASN A 499 -33.06 12.61 26.91
CA ASN A 499 -32.15 12.00 25.95
C ASN A 499 -32.68 12.05 24.47
N ASN A 500 -33.32 13.15 24.10
CA ASN A 500 -33.97 13.36 22.79
C ASN A 500 -35.14 12.38 22.48
N ILE A 501 -35.67 11.70 23.51
CA ILE A 501 -36.81 10.84 23.39
C ILE A 501 -37.97 11.52 24.09
N ILE A 502 -39.16 11.43 23.51
CA ILE A 502 -40.39 11.99 24.05
C ILE A 502 -41.38 10.86 24.27
N GLN A 503 -41.97 10.81 25.50
CA GLN A 503 -43.12 10.00 25.83
C GLN A 503 -44.30 10.92 26.10
N LYS A 504 -45.50 10.47 25.77
CA LYS A 504 -46.74 11.22 25.97
C LYS A 504 -47.64 10.50 26.96
N ILE A 505 -48.19 11.26 27.91
CA ILE A 505 -49.12 10.77 28.90
C ILE A 505 -50.44 11.52 28.70
N LYS A 506 -51.55 10.82 28.47
CA LYS A 506 -52.87 11.40 28.38
C LYS A 506 -53.43 11.58 29.81
N VAL A 507 -53.75 12.80 30.20
CA VAL A 507 -54.37 13.11 31.49
C VAL A 507 -55.78 13.59 31.24
N THR A 508 -56.77 12.87 31.82
CA THR A 508 -58.17 13.23 31.75
C THR A 508 -58.62 13.76 33.12
N VAL A 509 -59.21 14.96 33.16
CA VAL A 509 -59.77 15.56 34.34
C VAL A 509 -61.30 15.45 34.29
N GLN A 510 -61.86 14.80 35.29
CA GLN A 510 -63.27 14.59 35.48
C GLN A 510 -63.91 15.72 36.32
#